data_936fe68a7ddb48c6ab42036bad8a1986
#
_entry.id   936fe68a7ddb48c6ab42036bad8a1986
#
_cell.length_a   1.000
_cell.length_b   1.000
_cell.length_c   1.000
_cell.angle_alpha   90.00
_cell.angle_beta   90.00
_cell.angle_gamma   90.00
#
_symmetry.space_group_name_H-M   'P 1'
#
loop_
_entity.id
_entity.type
_entity.pdbx_description
1 polymer ?
#
loop_
_entity_poly.entity_id
_entity_poly.type
_entity_poly.pdbx_seq_one_letter_code
_entity_poly.pdbx_strand_id
1 'polypeptide(L)'
;MDFRRAEHTRMGLIAIGDIHGCAATLNVLLDALELEPDDHLVFVGDYIDRGPDSKSVIDRLLDLREEYECTFLRGNHESLLLGYLDAGAFNLWRVNGGIATLQSYVEDGMADIEIPEPHAEFTRETKMYYETDDFFFVHAGLKADLTIEESLEQCDEEVFLWERSHLDADEFAWEKPVVCGHTPRPEPINRDKLLMIDTGCVYHMQPGMGTLTAVRLPEREFVEVDYVG
;
A
#
# COMPACT_ATOMS: atom_id res chain seq x y z
N MET A 1 -39.41 10.08 27.19
CA MET A 1 -38.67 10.84 26.17
C MET A 1 -37.33 10.15 26.01
N ASP A 2 -37.30 9.28 25.00
CA ASP A 2 -36.13 8.43 24.74
C ASP A 2 -35.20 9.20 23.80
N PHE A 3 -34.14 9.78 24.37
CA PHE A 3 -33.07 10.37 23.56
C PHE A 3 -32.19 9.24 23.04
N ARG A 4 -32.55 8.66 21.88
CA ARG A 4 -31.59 7.90 21.09
C ARG A 4 -30.52 8.91 20.66
N ARG A 5 -29.36 8.81 21.30
CA ARG A 5 -28.12 9.39 20.81
C ARG A 5 -27.93 8.80 19.41
N ALA A 6 -27.99 9.64 18.39
CA ALA A 6 -27.46 9.28 17.08
C ALA A 6 -25.97 9.00 17.30
N GLU A 7 -25.59 7.74 17.33
CA GLU A 7 -24.20 7.34 17.12
C GLU A 7 -23.84 7.90 15.75
N HIS A 8 -23.06 8.97 15.70
CA HIS A 8 -22.33 9.31 14.51
C HIS A 8 -21.39 8.12 14.31
N THR A 9 -21.71 7.24 13.39
CA THR A 9 -20.77 6.28 12.83
C THR A 9 -19.62 7.12 12.29
N ARG A 10 -18.51 7.15 13.04
CA ARG A 10 -17.30 7.84 12.62
C ARG A 10 -16.77 6.98 11.47
N MET A 11 -16.69 7.54 10.28
CA MET A 11 -16.08 6.95 9.12
C MET A 11 -14.70 6.42 9.52
N GLY A 12 -14.50 5.11 9.52
CA GLY A 12 -13.23 4.49 9.87
C GLY A 12 -12.23 4.77 8.74
N LEU A 13 -11.05 5.25 9.08
CA LEU A 13 -9.95 5.39 8.14
C LEU A 13 -8.94 4.28 8.42
N ILE A 14 -8.71 3.41 7.42
CA ILE A 14 -7.87 2.22 7.58
C ILE A 14 -6.79 2.25 6.52
N ALA A 15 -5.52 2.27 6.94
CA ALA A 15 -4.40 2.14 6.02
C ALA A 15 -3.90 0.69 5.96
N ILE A 16 -3.61 0.19 4.76
CA ILE A 16 -3.13 -1.17 4.49
C ILE A 16 -1.73 -1.10 3.85
N GLY A 17 -0.79 -1.88 4.40
CA GLY A 17 0.60 -1.95 3.96
C GLY A 17 0.83 -2.72 2.67
N ASP A 18 2.10 -2.90 2.33
CA ASP A 18 2.59 -3.53 1.11
C ASP A 18 2.14 -4.99 0.99
N ILE A 19 1.51 -5.33 -0.12
CA ILE A 19 0.87 -6.64 -0.32
C ILE A 19 1.76 -7.59 -1.13
N HIS A 20 2.39 -7.08 -2.18
CA HIS A 20 3.30 -7.84 -3.02
C HIS A 20 2.77 -9.22 -3.46
N GLY A 21 1.61 -9.25 -4.10
CA GLY A 21 1.04 -10.50 -4.64
C GLY A 21 0.59 -11.52 -3.60
N CYS A 22 0.52 -11.18 -2.32
CA CYS A 22 0.07 -12.06 -1.23
C CYS A 22 -1.47 -12.06 -1.11
N ALA A 23 -2.18 -12.47 -2.17
CA ALA A 23 -3.63 -12.40 -2.26
C ALA A 23 -4.37 -13.14 -1.14
N ALA A 24 -3.92 -14.35 -0.79
CA ALA A 24 -4.54 -15.13 0.28
C ALA A 24 -4.42 -14.39 1.64
N THR A 25 -3.25 -13.81 1.93
CA THR A 25 -3.03 -13.03 3.16
C THR A 25 -3.85 -11.75 3.18
N LEU A 26 -3.99 -11.07 2.02
CA LEU A 26 -4.88 -9.90 1.91
C LEU A 26 -6.32 -10.25 2.31
N ASN A 27 -6.86 -11.38 1.82
CA ASN A 27 -8.21 -11.80 2.17
C ASN A 27 -8.36 -12.06 3.67
N VAL A 28 -7.37 -12.72 4.30
CA VAL A 28 -7.38 -12.95 5.76
C VAL A 28 -7.33 -11.62 6.53
N LEU A 29 -6.54 -10.64 6.08
CA LEU A 29 -6.50 -9.33 6.70
C LEU A 29 -7.85 -8.59 6.58
N LEU A 30 -8.47 -8.63 5.40
CA LEU A 30 -9.78 -8.00 5.17
C LEU A 30 -10.86 -8.63 6.06
N ASP A 31 -10.85 -9.95 6.22
CA ASP A 31 -11.76 -10.66 7.14
C ASP A 31 -11.51 -10.24 8.61
N ALA A 32 -10.24 -10.11 9.02
CA ALA A 32 -9.85 -9.71 10.38
C ALA A 32 -10.19 -8.24 10.70
N LEU A 33 -10.28 -7.40 9.67
CA LEU A 33 -10.63 -6.00 9.82
C LEU A 33 -12.13 -5.78 10.15
N GLU A 34 -13.01 -6.77 9.93
CA GLU A 34 -14.44 -6.62 10.19
C GLU A 34 -14.97 -5.25 9.69
N LEU A 35 -14.78 -5.00 8.37
CA LEU A 35 -15.05 -3.71 7.73
C LEU A 35 -16.52 -3.30 7.84
N GLU A 36 -16.76 -2.03 8.13
CA GLU A 36 -18.08 -1.41 8.10
C GLU A 36 -18.31 -0.68 6.75
N PRO A 37 -19.56 -0.55 6.28
CA PRO A 37 -19.85 0.05 4.97
C PRO A 37 -19.30 1.49 4.76
N ASP A 38 -19.12 2.24 5.85
CA ASP A 38 -18.63 3.62 5.82
C ASP A 38 -17.11 3.72 6.02
N ASP A 39 -16.37 2.60 6.06
CA ASP A 39 -14.92 2.60 6.18
C ASP A 39 -14.26 3.09 4.88
N HIS A 40 -13.24 3.92 5.01
CA HIS A 40 -12.37 4.37 3.93
C HIS A 40 -11.04 3.63 4.01
N LEU A 41 -10.72 2.87 2.96
CA LEU A 41 -9.51 2.07 2.87
C LEU A 41 -8.43 2.83 2.07
N VAL A 42 -7.26 3.03 2.68
CA VAL A 42 -6.10 3.63 2.02
C VAL A 42 -5.00 2.58 1.89
N PHE A 43 -4.73 2.15 0.68
CA PHE A 43 -3.66 1.22 0.38
C PHE A 43 -2.38 1.99 0.03
N VAL A 44 -1.26 1.70 0.69
CA VAL A 44 -0.04 2.51 0.56
C VAL A 44 0.85 2.15 -0.63
N GLY A 45 0.41 1.24 -1.51
CA GLY A 45 1.14 0.83 -2.72
C GLY A 45 1.77 -0.55 -2.62
N ASP A 46 2.57 -0.91 -3.64
CA ASP A 46 3.27 -2.19 -3.78
C ASP A 46 2.32 -3.40 -3.70
N TYR A 47 1.33 -3.42 -4.59
CA TYR A 47 0.34 -4.49 -4.71
C TYR A 47 0.90 -5.74 -5.37
N ILE A 48 1.81 -5.52 -6.32
CA ILE A 48 2.33 -6.51 -7.26
C ILE A 48 3.78 -6.91 -6.94
N ASP A 49 4.28 -7.87 -7.70
CA ASP A 49 5.67 -8.35 -7.71
C ASP A 49 6.05 -9.20 -6.50
N ARG A 50 7.07 -10.03 -6.68
CA ARG A 50 7.69 -10.89 -5.67
C ARG A 50 6.83 -12.05 -5.19
N GLY A 51 5.60 -11.79 -4.80
CA GLY A 51 4.67 -12.79 -4.28
C GLY A 51 3.96 -13.60 -5.35
N PRO A 52 3.18 -14.60 -4.93
CA PRO A 52 2.71 -15.65 -5.82
C PRO A 52 1.58 -15.23 -6.76
N ASP A 53 0.75 -14.24 -6.40
CA ASP A 53 -0.48 -13.98 -7.14
C ASP A 53 -0.87 -12.49 -7.18
N SER A 54 -0.08 -11.71 -7.94
CA SER A 54 -0.36 -10.28 -8.20
C SER A 54 -1.70 -10.06 -8.91
N LYS A 55 -2.08 -10.99 -9.82
CA LYS A 55 -3.35 -10.91 -10.55
C LYS A 55 -4.54 -10.89 -9.60
N SER A 56 -4.63 -11.88 -8.69
CA SER A 56 -5.73 -11.95 -7.72
C SER A 56 -5.72 -10.80 -6.71
N VAL A 57 -4.56 -10.20 -6.41
CA VAL A 57 -4.53 -8.96 -5.61
C VAL A 57 -5.24 -7.85 -6.35
N ILE A 58 -4.90 -7.58 -7.63
CA ILE A 58 -5.56 -6.51 -8.39
C ILE A 58 -7.04 -6.80 -8.57
N ASP A 59 -7.43 -8.05 -8.91
CA ASP A 59 -8.85 -8.45 -8.97
C ASP A 59 -9.58 -8.07 -7.66
N ARG A 60 -9.01 -8.41 -6.51
CA ARG A 60 -9.61 -8.11 -5.19
C ARG A 60 -9.70 -6.61 -4.90
N LEU A 61 -8.68 -5.82 -5.27
CA LEU A 61 -8.69 -4.37 -5.09
C LEU A 61 -9.75 -3.69 -5.98
N LEU A 62 -9.95 -4.22 -7.19
CA LEU A 62 -11.02 -3.77 -8.09
C LEU A 62 -12.41 -4.06 -7.51
N ASP A 63 -12.61 -5.24 -6.90
CA ASP A 63 -13.86 -5.59 -6.22
C ASP A 63 -14.10 -4.67 -5.01
N LEU A 64 -13.08 -4.43 -4.19
CA LEU A 64 -13.18 -3.58 -2.99
C LEU A 64 -13.62 -2.15 -3.31
N ARG A 65 -13.15 -1.56 -4.41
CA ARG A 65 -13.55 -0.18 -4.78
C ARG A 65 -15.01 -0.05 -5.19
N GLU A 66 -15.69 -1.16 -5.52
CA GLU A 66 -17.13 -1.18 -5.78
C GLU A 66 -17.95 -1.28 -4.47
N GLU A 67 -17.31 -1.74 -3.38
CA GLU A 67 -17.97 -2.00 -2.09
C GLU A 67 -17.69 -0.90 -1.06
N TYR A 68 -16.49 -0.28 -1.10
CA TYR A 68 -15.99 0.67 -0.11
C TYR A 68 -15.40 1.92 -0.76
N GLU A 69 -15.29 3.00 0.01
CA GLU A 69 -14.44 4.11 -0.38
C GLU A 69 -12.97 3.68 -0.30
N CYS A 70 -12.27 3.70 -1.45
CA CYS A 70 -10.89 3.25 -1.54
C CYS A 70 -9.99 4.33 -2.14
N THR A 71 -8.81 4.50 -1.55
CA THR A 71 -7.70 5.24 -2.13
C THR A 71 -6.51 4.31 -2.33
N PHE A 72 -6.05 4.20 -3.58
CA PHE A 72 -4.90 3.38 -3.94
C PHE A 72 -3.71 4.28 -4.24
N LEU A 73 -2.63 4.15 -3.44
CA LEU A 73 -1.40 4.87 -3.70
C LEU A 73 -0.52 4.08 -4.66
N ARG A 74 0.34 4.81 -5.36
CA ARG A 74 1.35 4.24 -6.23
C ARG A 74 2.58 3.87 -5.42
N GLY A 75 2.93 2.58 -5.45
CA GLY A 75 4.23 2.14 -5.00
C GLY A 75 5.28 2.22 -6.11
N ASN A 76 6.53 2.00 -5.75
CA ASN A 76 7.59 1.95 -6.75
C ASN A 76 7.43 0.75 -7.70
N HIS A 77 6.80 -0.34 -7.27
CA HIS A 77 6.52 -1.50 -8.12
C HIS A 77 5.46 -1.20 -9.18
N GLU A 78 4.42 -0.45 -8.87
CA GLU A 78 3.44 0.03 -9.85
C GLU A 78 4.12 0.97 -10.87
N SER A 79 5.01 1.85 -10.42
CA SER A 79 5.78 2.72 -11.33
C SER A 79 6.72 1.93 -12.26
N LEU A 80 7.33 0.85 -11.77
CA LEU A 80 8.14 -0.04 -12.59
C LEU A 80 7.30 -0.79 -13.64
N LEU A 81 6.11 -1.26 -13.27
CA LEU A 81 5.17 -1.86 -14.21
C LEU A 81 4.75 -0.86 -15.30
N LEU A 82 4.39 0.38 -14.93
CA LEU A 82 4.05 1.42 -15.90
C LEU A 82 5.21 1.73 -16.84
N GLY A 83 6.44 1.78 -16.32
CA GLY A 83 7.64 1.91 -17.15
C GLY A 83 7.81 0.77 -18.17
N TYR A 84 7.41 -0.45 -17.79
CA TYR A 84 7.37 -1.58 -18.71
C TYR A 84 6.25 -1.46 -19.76
N LEU A 85 5.03 -1.16 -19.33
CA LEU A 85 3.86 -1.06 -20.22
C LEU A 85 3.99 0.07 -21.24
N ASP A 86 4.47 1.23 -20.80
CA ASP A 86 4.46 2.45 -21.62
C ASP A 86 5.78 2.65 -22.40
N ALA A 87 6.90 2.16 -21.90
CA ALA A 87 8.22 2.37 -22.50
C ALA A 87 9.04 1.09 -22.72
N GLY A 88 8.51 -0.09 -22.41
CA GLY A 88 9.22 -1.37 -22.57
C GLY A 88 10.41 -1.54 -21.60
N ALA A 89 10.42 -0.82 -20.47
CA ALA A 89 11.52 -0.83 -19.48
C ALA A 89 11.55 -2.14 -18.65
N PHE A 90 11.52 -3.30 -19.32
CA PHE A 90 11.38 -4.60 -18.69
C PHE A 90 12.50 -4.96 -17.73
N ASN A 91 13.75 -4.61 -18.04
CA ASN A 91 14.90 -5.07 -17.26
C ASN A 91 14.86 -4.57 -15.82
N LEU A 92 14.49 -3.32 -15.59
CA LEU A 92 14.41 -2.73 -14.26
C LEU A 92 13.27 -3.38 -13.46
N TRP A 93 12.10 -3.53 -14.05
CA TRP A 93 10.97 -4.20 -13.41
C TRP A 93 11.28 -5.68 -13.10
N ARG A 94 11.86 -6.40 -14.05
CA ARG A 94 12.24 -7.81 -13.88
C ARG A 94 13.15 -8.06 -12.67
N VAL A 95 14.18 -7.24 -12.46
CA VAL A 95 15.12 -7.43 -11.33
C VAL A 95 14.50 -7.06 -9.98
N ASN A 96 13.38 -6.33 -9.98
CA ASN A 96 12.61 -5.99 -8.79
C ASN A 96 11.48 -6.97 -8.48
N GLY A 97 11.32 -8.06 -9.25
CA GLY A 97 10.33 -9.10 -8.98
C GLY A 97 9.17 -9.20 -9.97
N GLY A 98 9.17 -8.40 -11.04
CA GLY A 98 8.10 -8.35 -12.04
C GLY A 98 7.82 -9.68 -12.78
N ILE A 99 8.77 -10.62 -12.73
CA ILE A 99 8.53 -11.98 -13.26
C ILE A 99 7.40 -12.70 -12.52
N ALA A 100 7.31 -12.53 -11.19
CA ALA A 100 6.25 -13.13 -10.40
C ALA A 100 4.87 -12.59 -10.83
N THR A 101 4.79 -11.29 -11.08
CA THR A 101 3.57 -10.66 -11.61
C THR A 101 3.20 -11.28 -12.96
N LEU A 102 4.10 -11.32 -13.94
CA LEU A 102 3.81 -11.95 -15.22
C LEU A 102 3.37 -13.39 -15.07
N GLN A 103 4.00 -14.16 -14.17
CA GLN A 103 3.64 -15.55 -13.93
C GLN A 103 2.20 -15.71 -13.40
N SER A 104 1.70 -14.76 -12.61
CA SER A 104 0.33 -14.78 -12.11
C SER A 104 -0.73 -14.55 -13.20
N TYR A 105 -0.34 -14.03 -14.37
CA TYR A 105 -1.22 -13.83 -15.53
C TYR A 105 -1.11 -14.97 -16.58
N VAL A 106 -0.30 -16.01 -16.31
CA VAL A 106 -0.20 -17.15 -17.24
C VAL A 106 -1.49 -17.97 -17.17
N GLU A 107 -2.16 -18.09 -18.29
CA GLU A 107 -3.29 -19.01 -18.46
C GLU A 107 -2.85 -20.21 -19.33
N ASP A 108 -3.36 -21.39 -19.00
CA ASP A 108 -3.05 -22.63 -19.73
C ASP A 108 -3.36 -22.51 -21.22
N GLY A 109 -2.34 -22.66 -22.06
CA GLY A 109 -2.47 -22.64 -23.52
C GLY A 109 -2.25 -21.29 -24.19
N MET A 110 -1.96 -20.21 -23.45
CA MET A 110 -1.57 -18.92 -24.01
C MET A 110 -0.07 -18.89 -24.37
N ALA A 111 0.25 -18.34 -25.55
CA ALA A 111 1.64 -18.16 -25.99
C ALA A 111 2.26 -16.84 -25.50
N ASP A 112 1.42 -15.85 -25.25
CA ASP A 112 1.81 -14.51 -24.83
C ASP A 112 1.12 -14.18 -23.50
N ILE A 113 1.87 -13.55 -22.58
CA ILE A 113 1.37 -13.08 -21.29
C ILE A 113 0.99 -11.61 -21.47
N GLU A 114 -0.28 -11.31 -21.30
CA GLU A 114 -0.80 -9.95 -21.34
C GLU A 114 -1.38 -9.55 -19.97
N ILE A 115 -1.07 -8.35 -19.52
CA ILE A 115 -1.76 -7.73 -18.39
C ILE A 115 -3.05 -7.14 -18.94
N PRO A 116 -4.24 -7.55 -18.44
CA PRO A 116 -5.52 -7.05 -18.92
C PRO A 116 -5.63 -5.53 -18.77
N GLU A 117 -6.27 -4.87 -19.75
CA GLU A 117 -6.42 -3.40 -19.72
C GLU A 117 -7.04 -2.86 -18.42
N PRO A 118 -8.05 -3.49 -17.79
CA PRO A 118 -8.56 -3.03 -16.49
C PRO A 118 -7.50 -2.99 -15.39
N HIS A 119 -6.54 -3.93 -15.39
CA HIS A 119 -5.44 -3.97 -14.41
C HIS A 119 -4.35 -2.93 -14.72
N ALA A 120 -4.06 -2.73 -16.02
CA ALA A 120 -3.16 -1.66 -16.45
C ALA A 120 -3.75 -0.26 -16.13
N GLU A 121 -5.05 -0.07 -16.35
CA GLU A 121 -5.76 1.16 -16.03
C GLU A 121 -5.79 1.41 -14.52
N PHE A 122 -6.13 0.39 -13.70
CA PHE A 122 -6.03 0.46 -12.24
C PHE A 122 -4.65 0.99 -11.80
N THR A 123 -3.58 0.43 -12.37
CA THR A 123 -2.21 0.85 -12.04
C THR A 123 -1.96 2.31 -12.44
N ARG A 124 -2.49 2.78 -13.58
CA ARG A 124 -2.36 4.19 -14.02
C ARG A 124 -3.12 5.16 -13.11
N GLU A 125 -4.25 4.75 -12.55
CA GLU A 125 -5.12 5.56 -11.68
C GLU A 125 -4.58 5.72 -10.26
N THR A 126 -3.55 4.95 -9.85
CA THR A 126 -2.94 5.06 -8.52
C THR A 126 -2.38 6.46 -8.27
N LYS A 127 -2.54 6.96 -7.05
CA LYS A 127 -2.16 8.32 -6.63
C LYS A 127 -0.77 8.33 -6.00
N MET A 128 -0.01 9.41 -6.13
CA MET A 128 1.28 9.57 -5.46
C MET A 128 1.16 9.74 -3.95
N TYR A 129 0.12 10.40 -3.50
CA TYR A 129 -0.18 10.62 -2.09
C TYR A 129 -1.69 10.79 -1.87
N TYR A 130 -2.09 10.70 -0.62
CA TYR A 130 -3.41 11.09 -0.15
C TYR A 130 -3.27 11.88 1.16
N GLU A 131 -4.09 12.90 1.33
CA GLU A 131 -4.03 13.78 2.49
C GLU A 131 -5.40 13.97 3.11
N THR A 132 -5.45 13.91 4.44
CA THR A 132 -6.58 14.30 5.27
C THR A 132 -6.18 15.45 6.18
N ASP A 133 -7.11 15.98 6.96
CA ASP A 133 -6.78 17.01 7.96
C ASP A 133 -5.75 16.51 8.98
N ASP A 134 -5.80 15.21 9.34
CA ASP A 134 -5.03 14.63 10.43
C ASP A 134 -3.82 13.80 9.98
N PHE A 135 -3.79 13.27 8.74
CA PHE A 135 -2.77 12.35 8.26
C PHE A 135 -2.38 12.63 6.81
N PHE A 136 -1.13 12.32 6.49
CA PHE A 136 -0.61 12.29 5.13
C PHE A 136 -0.16 10.88 4.77
N PHE A 137 -0.59 10.36 3.63
CA PHE A 137 -0.29 9.01 3.16
C PHE A 137 0.57 9.07 1.90
N VAL A 138 1.66 8.34 1.91
CA VAL A 138 2.61 8.25 0.79
C VAL A 138 3.24 6.86 0.81
N HIS A 139 3.68 6.34 -0.35
CA HIS A 139 4.22 5.00 -0.39
C HIS A 139 5.51 4.86 0.44
N ALA A 140 6.58 5.58 0.09
CA ALA A 140 7.88 5.38 0.74
C ALA A 140 8.13 6.31 1.93
N GLY A 141 7.77 7.57 1.80
CA GLY A 141 7.99 8.59 2.83
C GLY A 141 8.31 9.96 2.27
N LEU A 142 8.70 10.86 3.14
CA LEU A 142 9.12 12.23 2.82
C LEU A 142 10.47 12.53 3.48
N LYS A 143 11.19 13.52 2.98
CA LYS A 143 12.41 14.03 3.64
C LYS A 143 12.05 14.59 5.02
N ALA A 144 12.81 14.18 6.03
CA ALA A 144 12.50 14.52 7.42
C ALA A 144 12.68 16.02 7.74
N ASP A 145 13.53 16.70 7.01
CA ASP A 145 13.91 18.13 7.20
C ASP A 145 13.06 19.10 6.40
N LEU A 146 12.13 18.61 5.56
CA LEU A 146 11.15 19.42 4.82
C LEU A 146 9.76 19.25 5.45
N THR A 147 8.96 20.31 5.38
CA THR A 147 7.53 20.21 5.66
C THR A 147 6.83 19.38 4.58
N ILE A 148 5.59 18.96 4.80
CA ILE A 148 4.80 18.28 3.76
C ILE A 148 4.60 19.22 2.57
N GLU A 149 4.25 20.48 2.81
CA GLU A 149 4.08 21.49 1.77
C GLU A 149 5.36 21.68 0.95
N GLU A 150 6.52 21.84 1.62
CA GLU A 150 7.82 21.95 0.94
C GLU A 150 8.16 20.68 0.14
N SER A 151 7.83 19.50 0.67
CA SER A 151 8.05 18.23 -0.03
C SER A 151 7.22 18.14 -1.31
N LEU A 152 5.96 18.57 -1.28
CA LEU A 152 5.08 18.60 -2.46
C LEU A 152 5.54 19.61 -3.52
N GLU A 153 6.16 20.72 -3.11
CA GLU A 153 6.65 21.76 -4.03
C GLU A 153 8.04 21.46 -4.63
N GLN A 154 8.92 20.79 -3.88
CA GLN A 154 10.35 20.74 -4.19
C GLN A 154 10.85 19.34 -4.55
N CYS A 155 10.11 18.28 -4.20
CA CYS A 155 10.55 16.91 -4.44
C CYS A 155 9.95 16.34 -5.72
N ASP A 156 10.77 15.55 -6.43
CA ASP A 156 10.30 14.75 -7.55
C ASP A 156 9.54 13.50 -7.04
N GLU A 157 8.73 12.89 -7.91
CA GLU A 157 7.98 11.65 -7.63
C GLU A 157 8.88 10.52 -7.09
N GLU A 158 10.16 10.50 -7.44
CA GLU A 158 11.13 9.53 -6.96
C GLU A 158 11.26 9.55 -5.42
N VAL A 159 11.14 10.71 -4.78
CA VAL A 159 11.15 10.81 -3.31
C VAL A 159 9.95 10.08 -2.72
N PHE A 160 8.74 10.30 -3.25
CA PHE A 160 7.53 9.65 -2.75
C PHE A 160 7.54 8.12 -2.91
N LEU A 161 8.33 7.61 -3.87
CA LEU A 161 8.40 6.20 -4.23
C LEU A 161 9.60 5.45 -3.63
N TRP A 162 10.68 6.16 -3.20
CA TRP A 162 11.93 5.51 -2.83
C TRP A 162 12.60 6.08 -1.57
N GLU A 163 12.05 7.12 -0.94
CA GLU A 163 12.70 7.78 0.20
C GLU A 163 12.88 6.85 1.40
N ARG A 164 14.06 6.90 2.00
CA ARG A 164 14.41 6.11 3.19
C ARG A 164 15.19 6.88 4.24
N SER A 165 15.70 8.09 3.93
CA SER A 165 16.54 8.83 4.87
C SER A 165 15.79 9.26 6.13
N HIS A 166 14.47 9.38 6.07
CA HIS A 166 13.61 9.65 7.22
C HIS A 166 13.69 8.58 8.32
N LEU A 167 14.11 7.35 7.98
CA LEU A 167 14.26 6.25 8.94
C LEU A 167 15.35 6.51 9.99
N ASP A 168 16.37 7.28 9.61
CA ASP A 168 17.49 7.65 10.46
C ASP A 168 17.24 8.97 11.21
N ALA A 169 16.08 9.62 10.98
CA ALA A 169 15.76 10.88 11.61
C ALA A 169 15.09 10.70 12.99
N ASP A 170 15.48 11.53 13.93
CA ASP A 170 14.85 11.59 15.26
C ASP A 170 13.65 12.54 15.28
N GLU A 171 13.69 13.61 14.48
CA GLU A 171 12.68 14.66 14.39
C GLU A 171 12.21 14.86 12.95
N PHE A 172 10.97 15.31 12.79
CA PHE A 172 10.35 15.57 11.50
C PHE A 172 9.77 16.98 11.44
N ALA A 173 10.06 17.69 10.34
CA ALA A 173 9.47 19.01 10.06
C ALA A 173 8.00 18.91 9.62
N TRP A 174 7.48 17.72 9.35
CA TRP A 174 6.12 17.47 8.88
C TRP A 174 5.07 18.07 9.80
N GLU A 175 4.00 18.62 9.23
CA GLU A 175 2.91 19.27 9.98
C GLU A 175 2.03 18.24 10.71
N LYS A 176 1.85 17.06 10.11
CA LYS A 176 1.02 15.96 10.59
C LYS A 176 1.72 14.60 10.44
N PRO A 177 1.22 13.53 11.07
CA PRO A 177 1.77 12.20 10.89
C PRO A 177 1.73 11.72 9.43
N VAL A 178 2.85 11.14 8.98
CA VAL A 178 2.99 10.46 7.68
C VAL A 178 2.81 8.96 7.88
N VAL A 179 1.92 8.37 7.08
CA VAL A 179 1.68 6.92 7.03
C VAL A 179 2.29 6.37 5.75
N CYS A 180 3.19 5.40 5.85
CA CYS A 180 3.90 4.84 4.70
C CYS A 180 4.24 3.35 4.86
N GLY A 181 4.74 2.75 3.76
CA GLY A 181 5.20 1.37 3.65
C GLY A 181 6.64 1.26 3.14
N HIS A 182 6.84 0.54 2.01
CA HIS A 182 8.05 0.48 1.19
C HIS A 182 9.28 -0.18 1.82
N THR A 183 9.55 0.07 3.08
CA THR A 183 10.76 -0.44 3.75
C THR A 183 10.35 -1.42 4.83
N PRO A 184 10.47 -2.75 4.56
CA PRO A 184 9.95 -3.76 5.47
C PRO A 184 10.64 -3.73 6.83
N ARG A 185 9.85 -3.87 7.88
CA ARG A 185 10.28 -3.94 9.28
C ARG A 185 9.65 -5.16 9.97
N PRO A 186 10.33 -5.76 10.96
CA PRO A 186 9.75 -6.87 11.74
C PRO A 186 8.46 -6.51 12.46
N GLU A 187 8.32 -5.25 12.85
CA GLU A 187 7.17 -4.69 13.55
C GLU A 187 6.83 -3.33 12.97
N PRO A 188 5.54 -2.91 12.96
CA PRO A 188 5.16 -1.59 12.50
C PRO A 188 5.80 -0.49 13.35
N ILE A 189 6.16 0.63 12.73
CA ILE A 189 6.65 1.81 13.46
C ILE A 189 5.48 2.70 13.81
N ASN A 190 5.36 3.04 15.10
CA ASN A 190 4.37 3.97 15.62
C ASN A 190 5.05 5.08 16.42
N ARG A 191 5.49 6.13 15.71
CA ARG A 191 6.06 7.35 16.31
C ARG A 191 5.06 8.50 16.16
N ASP A 192 5.27 9.58 16.87
CA ASP A 192 4.37 10.74 16.84
C ASP A 192 4.04 11.21 15.41
N LYS A 193 5.06 11.40 14.58
CA LYS A 193 4.95 11.89 13.20
C LYS A 193 5.15 10.82 12.11
N LEU A 194 5.38 9.55 12.46
CA LEU A 194 5.66 8.49 11.50
C LEU A 194 4.95 7.20 11.87
N LEU A 195 4.13 6.69 10.95
CA LEU A 195 3.58 5.35 10.99
C LEU A 195 4.08 4.58 9.77
N MET A 196 4.80 3.47 9.99
CA MET A 196 5.20 2.57 8.90
C MET A 196 4.52 1.22 9.09
N ILE A 197 3.90 0.74 8.02
CA ILE A 197 3.03 -0.44 8.05
C ILE A 197 3.44 -1.53 7.06
N ASP A 198 4.62 -1.42 6.44
CA ASP A 198 5.22 -2.54 5.70
C ASP A 198 5.94 -3.46 6.69
N THR A 199 5.35 -4.63 6.95
CA THR A 199 5.90 -5.67 7.83
C THR A 199 6.39 -6.89 7.05
N GLY A 200 6.65 -6.69 5.76
CA GLY A 200 7.35 -7.63 4.91
C GLY A 200 6.57 -8.91 4.62
N CYS A 201 5.28 -8.83 4.34
CA CYS A 201 4.40 -9.98 4.07
C CYS A 201 5.04 -10.99 3.12
N VAL A 202 5.54 -10.53 1.98
CA VAL A 202 6.17 -11.39 0.96
C VAL A 202 7.51 -12.00 1.41
N TYR A 203 8.11 -11.46 2.46
CA TYR A 203 9.40 -11.92 3.00
C TYR A 203 9.26 -12.95 4.13
N HIS A 204 8.16 -13.68 4.20
CA HIS A 204 7.85 -14.67 5.24
C HIS A 204 8.96 -15.71 5.50
N MET A 205 9.86 -15.93 4.56
CA MET A 205 11.02 -16.80 4.74
C MET A 205 12.18 -16.12 5.52
N GLN A 206 12.10 -14.82 5.77
CA GLN A 206 13.12 -14.08 6.53
C GLN A 206 12.71 -13.99 8.00
N PRO A 207 13.64 -14.18 8.95
CA PRO A 207 13.31 -14.09 10.39
C PRO A 207 12.69 -12.74 10.75
N GLY A 208 11.52 -12.78 11.40
CA GLY A 208 10.81 -11.60 11.87
C GLY A 208 9.98 -10.87 10.82
N MET A 209 9.96 -11.34 9.57
CA MET A 209 9.11 -10.82 8.49
C MET A 209 7.96 -11.78 8.20
N GLY A 210 7.03 -11.37 7.33
CA GLY A 210 5.96 -12.25 6.86
C GLY A 210 4.59 -11.89 7.41
N THR A 211 4.41 -10.65 7.84
CA THR A 211 3.12 -10.15 8.34
C THR A 211 2.57 -9.09 7.37
N LEU A 212 1.28 -9.11 7.11
CA LEU A 212 0.57 -8.02 6.45
C LEU A 212 -0.14 -7.19 7.52
N THR A 213 0.12 -5.89 7.51
CA THR A 213 -0.34 -4.97 8.55
C THR A 213 -1.31 -3.93 7.99
N ALA A 214 -2.39 -3.70 8.73
CA ALA A 214 -3.25 -2.54 8.59
C ALA A 214 -3.26 -1.73 9.89
N VAL A 215 -3.62 -0.45 9.80
CA VAL A 215 -3.80 0.42 10.97
C VAL A 215 -5.13 1.18 10.87
N ARG A 216 -5.94 1.12 11.92
CA ARG A 216 -7.14 1.93 12.10
C ARG A 216 -6.76 3.29 12.67
N LEU A 217 -7.25 4.33 12.05
CA LEU A 217 -6.96 5.72 12.38
C LEU A 217 -8.23 6.45 12.84
N PRO A 218 -8.10 7.40 13.75
CA PRO A 218 -6.88 7.94 14.33
C PRO A 218 -6.34 7.19 15.55
N GLU A 219 -7.00 6.12 15.99
CA GLU A 219 -6.68 5.39 17.23
C GLU A 219 -5.30 4.71 17.17
N ARG A 220 -4.77 4.49 15.97
CA ARG A 220 -3.52 3.77 15.68
C ARG A 220 -3.56 2.32 16.19
N GLU A 221 -4.70 1.68 15.99
CA GLU A 221 -4.88 0.26 16.31
C GLU A 221 -4.40 -0.58 15.12
N PHE A 222 -3.37 -1.39 15.35
CA PHE A 222 -2.80 -2.25 14.31
C PHE A 222 -3.54 -3.59 14.28
N VAL A 223 -3.83 -4.04 13.05
CA VAL A 223 -4.34 -5.38 12.75
C VAL A 223 -3.29 -6.07 11.89
N GLU A 224 -2.79 -7.20 12.36
CA GLU A 224 -1.67 -7.92 11.74
C GLU A 224 -2.08 -9.36 11.49
N VAL A 225 -1.76 -9.88 10.30
CA VAL A 225 -1.97 -11.29 9.96
C VAL A 225 -0.69 -11.88 9.37
N ASP A 226 -0.36 -13.08 9.81
CA ASP A 226 0.79 -13.81 9.27
C ASP A 226 0.53 -14.22 7.82
N TYR A 227 1.61 -14.34 7.05
CA TYR A 227 1.57 -14.83 5.67
C TYR A 227 0.83 -16.17 5.57
N VAL A 228 -0.12 -16.24 4.65
CA VAL A 228 -0.87 -17.44 4.30
C VAL A 228 -0.64 -17.71 2.82
N GLY A 229 0.16 -18.73 2.50
CA GLY A 229 0.53 -19.36 1.24
C GLY A 229 0.10 -18.77 -0.06
#